data_a31295d73a2223c8d5a0a570caf2a84e
#
_entry.id   a31295d73a2223c8d5a0a570caf2a84e
#
_cell.length_a   1.000
_cell.length_b   1.000
_cell.length_c   1.000
_cell.angle_alpha   90.00
_cell.angle_beta   90.00
_cell.angle_gamma   90.00
#
_symmetry.space_group_name_H-M   'P 1'
#
loop_
_entity.id
_entity.type
_entity.pdbx_description
1 polymer ?
#
loop_
_entity_poly.entity_id
_entity_poly.type
_entity_poly.pdbx_seq_one_letter_code
_entity_poly.pdbx_strand_id
1 'polypeptide(L)'
;MSSDNEHGGKVFREAWITGVTTHYPGTPKDGYIAPWENTPDWERASAAAVYRQVVDFIQATDGAATRLSPEVKGQFVAICWIGQILARIPDPKPGYIAPWDQLPEWQQKTDIGVFEAIERDVTTSEVTAES
;
A
#
# COMPACT_ATOMS: atom_id res chain seq x y z
N MET A 1 6.16 -1.70 -18.51
CA MET A 1 6.33 -0.27 -18.81
C MET A 1 6.42 0.53 -17.54
N SER A 2 7.35 1.48 -17.51
CA SER A 2 7.59 2.29 -16.31
C SER A 2 6.37 3.12 -15.91
N SER A 3 5.57 3.57 -16.88
CA SER A 3 4.38 4.39 -16.58
C SER A 3 3.32 3.65 -15.77
N ASP A 4 3.13 2.35 -16.03
CA ASP A 4 2.17 1.55 -15.29
C ASP A 4 2.65 1.33 -13.85
N ASN A 5 3.94 1.04 -13.67
CA ASN A 5 4.51 0.88 -12.34
C ASN A 5 4.46 2.20 -11.57
N GLU A 6 4.74 3.30 -12.25
CA GLU A 6 4.70 4.62 -11.63
C GLU A 6 3.29 4.96 -11.18
N HIS A 7 2.27 4.70 -12.01
CA HIS A 7 0.89 4.95 -11.64
C HIS A 7 0.51 4.19 -10.37
N GLY A 8 0.79 2.90 -10.34
CA GLY A 8 0.45 2.08 -9.18
C GLY A 8 1.18 2.52 -7.93
N GLY A 9 2.46 2.84 -8.07
CA GLY A 9 3.24 3.34 -6.93
C GLY A 9 2.69 4.63 -6.40
N LYS A 10 2.25 5.54 -7.28
CA LYS A 10 1.65 6.80 -6.85
C LYS A 10 0.33 6.59 -6.13
N VAL A 11 -0.51 5.67 -6.60
CA VAL A 11 -1.76 5.34 -5.91
C VAL A 11 -1.48 4.89 -4.49
N PHE A 12 -0.52 3.97 -4.32
CA PHE A 12 -0.10 3.50 -3.01
C PHE A 12 0.39 4.67 -2.16
N ARG A 13 1.31 5.47 -2.70
CA ARG A 13 1.95 6.55 -1.92
C ARG A 13 0.96 7.60 -1.48
N GLU A 14 0.05 8.00 -2.37
CA GLU A 14 -0.98 8.97 -2.01
C GLU A 14 -1.91 8.45 -0.93
N ALA A 15 -2.28 7.17 -1.00
CA ALA A 15 -3.11 6.55 0.03
C ALA A 15 -2.36 6.47 1.36
N TRP A 16 -1.05 6.17 1.32
CA TRP A 16 -0.21 6.15 2.51
C TRP A 16 -0.17 7.53 3.16
N ILE A 17 0.12 8.57 2.37
CA ILE A 17 0.18 9.95 2.88
C ILE A 17 -1.16 10.35 3.49
N THR A 18 -2.26 10.04 2.83
CA THR A 18 -3.60 10.33 3.33
C THR A 18 -3.84 9.66 4.68
N GLY A 19 -3.49 8.37 4.79
CA GLY A 19 -3.67 7.62 6.02
C GLY A 19 -2.82 8.16 7.16
N VAL A 20 -1.55 8.45 6.89
CA VAL A 20 -0.66 9.00 7.91
C VAL A 20 -1.19 10.37 8.37
N THR A 21 -1.56 11.23 7.44
CA THR A 21 -2.06 12.56 7.75
C THR A 21 -3.34 12.49 8.58
N THR A 22 -4.19 11.52 8.30
CA THR A 22 -5.48 11.36 8.98
C THR A 22 -5.35 10.72 10.36
N HIS A 23 -4.50 9.71 10.50
CA HIS A 23 -4.51 8.83 11.67
C HIS A 23 -3.30 8.96 12.60
N TYR A 24 -2.18 9.48 12.11
CA TYR A 24 -0.96 9.54 12.93
C TYR A 24 -1.15 10.47 14.12
N PRO A 25 -0.83 10.02 15.34
CA PRO A 25 -0.98 10.86 16.52
C PRO A 25 0.18 11.86 16.60
N GLY A 26 -0.14 13.13 16.42
CA GLY A 26 0.85 14.21 16.44
C GLY A 26 1.38 14.53 15.06
N THR A 27 2.61 15.05 15.01
CA THR A 27 3.24 15.46 13.75
C THR A 27 4.03 14.30 13.16
N PRO A 28 3.67 13.80 11.96
CA PRO A 28 4.41 12.70 11.35
C PRO A 28 5.79 13.15 10.89
N LYS A 29 6.71 12.19 10.81
CA LYS A 29 8.05 12.45 10.27
C LYS A 29 7.93 12.85 8.80
N ASP A 30 8.83 13.73 8.36
CA ASP A 30 8.82 14.22 6.99
C ASP A 30 8.86 13.08 5.96
N GLY A 31 9.64 12.06 6.23
CA GLY A 31 9.74 10.92 5.32
C GLY A 31 8.45 10.14 5.16
N TYR A 32 7.56 10.18 6.16
CA TYR A 32 6.28 9.48 6.07
C TYR A 32 5.31 10.13 5.09
N ILE A 33 5.48 11.43 4.85
CA ILE A 33 4.55 12.18 4.01
C ILE A 33 5.24 12.88 2.85
N ALA A 34 6.48 12.51 2.55
CA ALA A 34 7.20 13.07 1.41
C ALA A 34 6.47 12.72 0.10
N PRO A 35 6.34 13.68 -0.83
CA PRO A 35 5.68 13.38 -2.10
C PRO A 35 6.46 12.34 -2.90
N TRP A 36 5.80 11.78 -3.90
CA TRP A 36 6.38 10.72 -4.73
C TRP A 36 7.77 11.06 -5.26
N GLU A 37 7.95 12.28 -5.73
CA GLU A 37 9.22 12.72 -6.32
C GLU A 37 10.37 12.70 -5.32
N ASN A 38 10.06 12.85 -4.03
CA ASN A 38 11.06 12.89 -2.97
C ASN A 38 11.15 11.57 -2.21
N THR A 39 10.45 10.55 -2.69
CA THR A 39 10.47 9.22 -2.07
C THR A 39 11.66 8.43 -2.61
N PRO A 40 12.44 7.73 -1.74
CA PRO A 40 13.59 6.95 -2.22
C PRO A 40 13.19 5.89 -3.25
N ASP A 41 14.11 5.52 -4.12
CA ASP A 41 13.86 4.56 -5.20
C ASP A 41 13.35 3.22 -4.67
N TRP A 42 13.92 2.70 -3.58
CA TRP A 42 13.48 1.41 -3.04
C TRP A 42 12.04 1.47 -2.53
N GLU A 43 11.64 2.61 -1.95
CA GLU A 43 10.27 2.80 -1.48
C GLU A 43 9.30 2.90 -2.65
N ARG A 44 9.68 3.63 -3.71
CA ARG A 44 8.84 3.73 -4.90
C ARG A 44 8.65 2.38 -5.55
N ALA A 45 9.73 1.60 -5.67
CA ALA A 45 9.66 0.27 -6.24
C ALA A 45 8.79 -0.66 -5.38
N SER A 46 8.92 -0.55 -4.06
CA SER A 46 8.10 -1.35 -3.14
C SER A 46 6.61 -0.97 -3.22
N ALA A 47 6.33 0.33 -3.32
CA ALA A 47 4.95 0.79 -3.45
C ALA A 47 4.32 0.25 -4.74
N ALA A 48 5.05 0.29 -5.85
CA ALA A 48 4.58 -0.24 -7.11
C ALA A 48 4.35 -1.76 -7.03
N ALA A 49 5.25 -2.47 -6.34
CA ALA A 49 5.12 -3.92 -6.19
C ALA A 49 3.91 -4.29 -5.35
N VAL A 50 3.65 -3.58 -4.25
CA VAL A 50 2.48 -3.86 -3.42
C VAL A 50 1.19 -3.55 -4.18
N TYR A 51 1.16 -2.44 -4.93
CA TYR A 51 0.01 -2.16 -5.79
C TYR A 51 -0.27 -3.34 -6.73
N ARG A 52 0.78 -3.85 -7.40
CA ARG A 52 0.63 -4.97 -8.33
C ARG A 52 0.11 -6.21 -7.62
N GLN A 53 0.61 -6.48 -6.41
CA GLN A 53 0.18 -7.65 -5.65
C GLN A 53 -1.29 -7.56 -5.25
N VAL A 54 -1.77 -6.37 -4.86
CA VAL A 54 -3.19 -6.17 -4.54
C VAL A 54 -4.04 -6.36 -5.79
N VAL A 55 -3.63 -5.78 -6.92
CA VAL A 55 -4.36 -5.93 -8.18
C VAL A 55 -4.43 -7.41 -8.57
N ASP A 56 -3.31 -8.12 -8.49
CA ASP A 56 -3.27 -9.53 -8.85
C ASP A 56 -4.18 -10.37 -7.94
N PHE A 57 -4.23 -10.03 -6.65
CA PHE A 57 -5.10 -10.72 -5.69
C PHE A 57 -6.57 -10.50 -6.05
N ILE A 58 -6.94 -9.27 -6.37
CA ILE A 58 -8.32 -8.96 -6.77
C ILE A 58 -8.70 -9.71 -8.04
N GLN A 59 -7.80 -9.71 -9.03
CA GLN A 59 -8.07 -10.37 -10.31
C GLN A 59 -8.08 -11.89 -10.17
N ALA A 60 -7.15 -12.45 -9.40
CA ALA A 60 -7.08 -13.89 -9.20
C ALA A 60 -8.31 -14.45 -8.49
N THR A 61 -8.98 -13.64 -7.70
CA THR A 61 -10.19 -14.04 -6.98
C THR A 61 -11.48 -13.58 -7.68
N ASP A 62 -11.35 -13.09 -8.89
CA ASP A 62 -12.48 -12.58 -9.68
C ASP A 62 -13.31 -11.57 -8.88
N GLY A 63 -12.64 -10.66 -8.19
CA GLY A 63 -13.26 -9.61 -7.42
C GLY A 63 -13.63 -9.98 -5.99
N ALA A 64 -13.54 -11.26 -5.62
CA ALA A 64 -13.96 -11.67 -4.28
C ALA A 64 -13.12 -11.02 -3.17
N ALA A 65 -11.86 -10.69 -3.47
CA ALA A 65 -11.00 -10.05 -2.48
C ALA A 65 -11.53 -8.71 -2.00
N THR A 66 -12.32 -8.01 -2.82
CA THR A 66 -12.89 -6.71 -2.41
C THR A 66 -13.99 -6.85 -1.37
N ARG A 67 -14.48 -8.07 -1.14
CA ARG A 67 -15.53 -8.33 -0.15
C ARG A 67 -14.97 -8.79 1.20
N LEU A 68 -13.67 -8.87 1.33
CA LEU A 68 -13.04 -9.18 2.61
C LEU A 68 -13.24 -8.02 3.60
N SER A 69 -13.12 -8.31 4.89
CA SER A 69 -13.24 -7.28 5.91
C SER A 69 -12.08 -6.27 5.76
N PRO A 70 -12.29 -5.03 6.21
CA PRO A 70 -11.20 -4.04 6.18
C PRO A 70 -9.93 -4.54 6.87
N GLU A 71 -10.07 -5.23 8.01
CA GLU A 71 -8.92 -5.76 8.73
C GLU A 71 -8.12 -6.75 7.88
N VAL A 72 -8.79 -7.67 7.20
CA VAL A 72 -8.08 -8.64 6.36
C VAL A 72 -7.41 -7.93 5.18
N LYS A 73 -8.04 -6.92 4.60
CA LYS A 73 -7.44 -6.13 3.54
C LYS A 73 -6.15 -5.46 4.01
N GLY A 74 -6.19 -4.86 5.20
CA GLY A 74 -5.00 -4.23 5.77
C GLY A 74 -3.89 -5.23 6.06
N GLN A 75 -4.26 -6.40 6.57
CA GLN A 75 -3.30 -7.47 6.82
C GLN A 75 -2.58 -7.89 5.54
N PHE A 76 -3.30 -7.96 4.43
CA PHE A 76 -2.69 -8.32 3.15
C PHE A 76 -1.65 -7.29 2.73
N VAL A 77 -1.99 -6.00 2.83
CA VAL A 77 -1.03 -4.93 2.50
C VAL A 77 0.19 -5.01 3.42
N ALA A 78 -0.03 -5.22 4.71
CA ALA A 78 1.07 -5.28 5.67
C ALA A 78 2.04 -6.41 5.35
N ILE A 79 1.53 -7.60 5.00
CA ILE A 79 2.41 -8.72 4.70
C ILE A 79 3.15 -8.51 3.37
N CYS A 80 2.50 -7.91 2.40
CA CYS A 80 3.16 -7.56 1.14
C CYS A 80 4.29 -6.57 1.37
N TRP A 81 4.07 -5.58 2.21
CA TRP A 81 5.11 -4.60 2.55
C TRP A 81 6.28 -5.25 3.25
N ILE A 82 6.02 -6.12 4.22
CA ILE A 82 7.07 -6.88 4.90
C ILE A 82 7.92 -7.64 3.87
N GLY A 83 7.28 -8.26 2.89
CA GLY A 83 8.00 -8.96 1.83
C GLY A 83 8.94 -8.05 1.05
N GLN A 84 8.50 -6.82 0.77
CA GLN A 84 9.35 -5.85 0.09
C GLN A 84 10.54 -5.42 0.96
N ILE A 85 10.30 -5.19 2.24
CA ILE A 85 11.37 -4.84 3.16
C ILE A 85 12.41 -5.95 3.22
N LEU A 86 11.97 -7.19 3.39
CA LEU A 86 12.89 -8.34 3.45
C LEU A 86 13.68 -8.53 2.17
N ALA A 87 13.07 -8.23 1.02
CA ALA A 87 13.72 -8.40 -0.26
C ALA A 87 14.75 -7.31 -0.57
N ARG A 88 14.57 -6.12 -0.03
CA ARG A 88 15.33 -4.94 -0.47
C ARG A 88 16.26 -4.38 0.59
N ILE A 89 16.01 -4.61 1.87
CA ILE A 89 16.78 -4.01 2.94
C ILE A 89 17.47 -5.12 3.74
N PRO A 90 18.81 -5.15 3.72
CA PRO A 90 19.54 -6.11 4.57
C PRO A 90 19.39 -5.69 6.03
N ASP A 91 19.12 -6.67 6.88
CA ASP A 91 19.05 -6.44 8.33
C ASP A 91 18.07 -5.34 8.72
N PRO A 92 16.77 -5.47 8.35
CA PRO A 92 15.78 -4.41 8.62
C PRO A 92 15.50 -4.29 10.13
N LYS A 93 15.10 -3.08 10.53
CA LYS A 93 14.69 -2.84 11.92
C LYS A 93 13.45 -3.68 12.24
N PRO A 94 13.34 -4.22 13.47
CA PRO A 94 12.18 -5.06 13.82
C PRO A 94 10.82 -4.40 13.60
N GLY A 95 10.72 -3.08 13.79
CA GLY A 95 9.46 -2.38 13.58
C GLY A 95 8.99 -2.38 12.13
N TYR A 96 9.88 -2.57 11.17
CA TYR A 96 9.54 -2.61 9.76
C TYR A 96 8.92 -3.93 9.33
N ILE A 97 9.12 -4.98 10.14
CA ILE A 97 8.62 -6.33 9.84
C ILE A 97 7.76 -6.88 10.97
N ALA A 98 7.18 -5.99 11.77
CA ALA A 98 6.32 -6.39 12.88
C ALA A 98 5.02 -7.02 12.36
N PRO A 99 4.51 -8.05 13.03
CA PRO A 99 3.23 -8.64 12.64
C PRO A 99 2.08 -7.65 12.87
N TRP A 100 0.96 -7.91 12.19
CA TRP A 100 -0.19 -7.00 12.15
C TRP A 100 -0.65 -6.54 13.54
N ASP A 101 -0.77 -7.46 14.48
CA ASP A 101 -1.28 -7.14 15.81
C ASP A 101 -0.32 -6.31 16.65
N GLN A 102 0.93 -6.18 16.22
CA GLN A 102 1.91 -5.32 16.89
C GLN A 102 2.07 -3.96 16.19
N LEU A 103 1.42 -3.76 15.06
CA LEU A 103 1.48 -2.46 14.39
C LEU A 103 0.64 -1.45 15.14
N PRO A 104 1.08 -0.17 15.20
CA PRO A 104 0.26 0.89 15.78
C PRO A 104 -1.08 1.01 15.04
N GLU A 105 -2.11 1.44 15.75
CA GLU A 105 -3.43 1.60 15.16
C GLU A 105 -3.42 2.49 13.91
N TRP A 106 -2.64 3.59 13.93
CA TRP A 106 -2.58 4.49 12.79
C TRP A 106 -2.05 3.78 11.54
N GLN A 107 -1.08 2.88 11.73
CA GLN A 107 -0.50 2.13 10.63
C GLN A 107 -1.48 1.08 10.10
N GLN A 108 -2.18 0.40 10.99
CA GLN A 108 -3.21 -0.55 10.59
C GLN A 108 -4.29 0.12 9.73
N LYS A 109 -4.76 1.28 10.17
CA LYS A 109 -5.76 2.04 9.43
C LYS A 109 -5.23 2.53 8.09
N THR A 110 -3.97 2.92 8.05
CA THR A 110 -3.34 3.36 6.81
C THR A 110 -3.24 2.21 5.80
N ASP A 111 -2.85 1.02 6.25
CA ASP A 111 -2.76 -0.16 5.38
C ASP A 111 -4.14 -0.53 4.82
N ILE A 112 -5.19 -0.45 5.64
CA ILE A 112 -6.55 -0.66 5.16
C ILE A 112 -6.89 0.33 4.06
N GLY A 113 -6.57 1.60 4.28
CA GLY A 113 -6.84 2.65 3.29
C GLY A 113 -6.09 2.43 1.99
N VAL A 114 -4.87 1.90 2.05
CA VAL A 114 -4.10 1.58 0.86
C VAL A 114 -4.81 0.54 0.01
N PHE A 115 -5.26 -0.56 0.62
CA PHE A 115 -5.99 -1.59 -0.14
C PHE A 115 -7.24 -1.00 -0.77
N GLU A 116 -8.01 -0.22 -0.01
CA GLU A 116 -9.24 0.36 -0.50
C GLU A 116 -9.01 1.34 -1.64
N ALA A 117 -7.93 2.12 -1.58
CA ALA A 117 -7.58 3.03 -2.66
C ALA A 117 -7.24 2.26 -3.93
N ILE A 118 -6.50 1.16 -3.81
CA ILE A 118 -6.12 0.35 -4.95
C ILE A 118 -7.35 -0.32 -5.56
N GLU A 119 -8.26 -0.85 -4.73
CA GLU A 119 -9.46 -1.49 -5.28
C GLU A 119 -10.35 -0.48 -6.01
N ARG A 120 -10.43 0.75 -5.52
CA ARG A 120 -11.16 1.81 -6.23
C ARG A 120 -10.51 2.14 -7.56
N ASP A 121 -9.17 2.19 -7.59
CA ASP A 121 -8.43 2.47 -8.81
C ASP A 121 -8.66 1.39 -9.86
N VAL A 122 -8.62 0.13 -9.46
CA VAL A 122 -8.86 -1.00 -10.35
C VAL A 122 -10.28 -0.96 -10.89
N THR A 123 -11.27 -0.75 -10.02
CA THR A 123 -12.66 -0.70 -10.41
C THR A 123 -12.91 0.43 -11.41
N THR A 124 -12.34 1.61 -11.15
CA THR A 124 -12.48 2.76 -12.05
C THR A 124 -11.86 2.47 -13.41
N SER A 125 -10.67 1.86 -13.42
CA SER A 125 -9.98 1.51 -14.67
C SER A 125 -10.78 0.50 -15.49
N GLU A 126 -11.38 -0.50 -14.84
CA GLU A 126 -12.20 -1.50 -15.52
C GLU A 126 -13.44 -0.87 -16.15
N VAL A 127 -14.10 0.02 -15.42
CA VAL A 127 -15.27 0.73 -15.94
C VAL A 127 -14.89 1.56 -17.15
N THR A 128 -13.77 2.27 -17.07
CA THR A 128 -13.28 3.08 -18.19
C THR A 128 -12.94 2.21 -19.40
N ALA A 129 -12.31 1.07 -19.15
CA ALA A 129 -11.92 0.16 -20.25
C ALA A 129 -13.14 -0.41 -20.97
N GLU A 130 -14.23 -0.65 -20.26
CA GLU A 130 -15.46 -1.19 -20.85
C GLU A 130 -16.25 -0.15 -21.61
N SER A 131 -16.05 1.10 -21.32
CA SER A 131 -16.76 2.16 -22.01
C SER A 131 -16.05 2.54 -23.28
#